data_7d0ed62d1a930c815aa9f48e84bfa991
#
_entry.id   7d0ed62d1a930c815aa9f48e84bfa991
#
_cell.length_a   1.000
_cell.length_b   1.000
_cell.length_c   1.000
_cell.angle_alpha   90.00
_cell.angle_beta   90.00
_cell.angle_gamma   90.00
#
_symmetry.space_group_name_H-M   'P 1'
#
loop_
_entity.id
_entity.type
_entity.pdbx_description
1 polymer ?
#
loop_
_entity_poly.entity_id
_entity_poly.type
_entity_poly.pdbx_seq_one_letter_code
_entity_poly.pdbx_strand_id
1 'polypeptide(L)'
;MNSSPRVLVIDDEAQIRRFLDIGLRAEGYEVLLAATATEGLALAATRTPDLVILDIGLPDMEGHAVLAELRQWSQVPVMMLSVRDAESEKVRALDHGANDYVTKPFGIQELMARLRVLLRNRPDEPELSPRYDDGRLAIDLARREVMLDGAPLALTRKEYAVLALLLRHAGRVVTQQQLLREVWGPTHTSDSQYLRIVLGKLRQKLGDDPAAPRWLKTEPGVGYRFLGGS
;
A
#
# COMPACT_ATOMS: atom_id res chain seq x y z
N MET A 1 15.57 -10.66 -20.04
CA MET A 1 15.88 -9.22 -20.08
C MET A 1 14.88 -8.54 -19.15
N ASN A 2 15.31 -8.09 -17.97
CA ASN A 2 14.40 -7.33 -17.09
C ASN A 2 14.13 -5.98 -17.77
N SER A 3 12.92 -5.80 -18.30
CA SER A 3 12.47 -4.48 -18.75
C SER A 3 12.34 -3.55 -17.53
N SER A 4 12.80 -2.31 -17.66
CA SER A 4 12.60 -1.30 -16.62
C SER A 4 11.12 -1.16 -16.28
N PRO A 5 10.74 -1.13 -15.00
CA PRO A 5 9.34 -0.96 -14.63
C PRO A 5 8.77 0.35 -15.17
N ARG A 6 7.54 0.29 -15.64
CA ARG A 6 6.83 1.42 -16.27
C ARG A 6 5.90 2.09 -15.25
N VAL A 7 6.10 3.38 -15.03
CA VAL A 7 5.29 4.19 -14.12
C VAL A 7 4.46 5.19 -14.92
N LEU A 8 3.15 5.16 -14.76
CA LEU A 8 2.24 6.14 -15.32
C LEU A 8 1.95 7.23 -14.29
N VAL A 9 2.19 8.48 -14.64
CA VAL A 9 1.87 9.67 -13.83
C VAL A 9 0.70 10.40 -14.45
N ILE A 10 -0.38 10.56 -13.69
CA ILE A 10 -1.60 11.29 -14.08
C ILE A 10 -1.76 12.46 -13.11
N ASP A 11 -1.47 13.67 -13.58
CA ASP A 11 -1.50 14.90 -12.78
C ASP A 11 -1.64 16.08 -13.74
N ASP A 12 -2.51 17.05 -13.49
CA ASP A 12 -2.74 18.18 -14.38
C ASP A 12 -1.64 19.26 -14.27
N GLU A 13 -0.91 19.29 -13.14
CA GLU A 13 0.17 20.24 -12.90
C GLU A 13 1.44 19.86 -13.69
N ALA A 14 1.77 20.62 -14.73
CA ALA A 14 2.97 20.38 -15.56
C ALA A 14 4.28 20.35 -14.74
N GLN A 15 4.35 21.12 -13.67
CA GLN A 15 5.53 21.17 -12.79
C GLN A 15 5.69 19.85 -12.00
N ILE A 16 4.59 19.29 -11.49
CA ILE A 16 4.59 18.00 -10.78
C ILE A 16 4.96 16.87 -11.74
N ARG A 17 4.33 16.82 -12.93
CA ARG A 17 4.69 15.82 -13.95
C ARG A 17 6.18 15.87 -14.30
N ARG A 18 6.73 17.08 -14.52
CA ARG A 18 8.16 17.25 -14.83
C ARG A 18 9.06 16.83 -13.68
N PHE A 19 8.71 17.19 -12.46
CA PHE A 19 9.45 16.81 -11.25
C PHE A 19 9.49 15.28 -11.07
N LEU A 20 8.35 14.61 -11.24
CA LEU A 20 8.25 13.17 -11.15
C LEU A 20 8.96 12.47 -12.32
N ASP A 21 8.85 12.98 -13.54
CA ASP A 21 9.54 12.43 -14.72
C ASP A 21 11.06 12.39 -14.52
N ILE A 22 11.64 13.51 -14.10
CA ILE A 22 13.08 13.60 -13.81
C ILE A 22 13.50 12.61 -12.71
N GLY A 23 12.79 12.59 -11.59
CA GLY A 23 13.13 11.73 -10.48
C GLY A 23 12.98 10.25 -10.79
N LEU A 24 11.89 9.85 -11.45
CA LEU A 24 11.63 8.47 -11.82
C LEU A 24 12.63 7.94 -12.85
N ARG A 25 12.95 8.72 -13.89
CA ARG A 25 13.95 8.33 -14.90
C ARG A 25 15.36 8.22 -14.30
N ALA A 26 15.70 9.07 -13.35
CA ALA A 26 16.98 8.97 -12.65
C ALA A 26 17.14 7.64 -11.86
N GLU A 27 16.04 7.07 -11.39
CA GLU A 27 15.98 5.75 -10.72
C GLU A 27 15.81 4.58 -11.73
N GLY A 28 15.82 4.85 -13.04
CA GLY A 28 15.77 3.83 -14.07
C GLY A 28 14.38 3.36 -14.49
N TYR A 29 13.31 4.08 -14.13
CA TYR A 29 11.94 3.76 -14.55
C TYR A 29 11.63 4.28 -15.96
N GLU A 30 10.81 3.55 -16.71
CA GLU A 30 10.12 4.08 -17.89
C GLU A 30 8.91 4.92 -17.43
N VAL A 31 8.78 6.17 -17.91
CA VAL A 31 7.74 7.08 -17.43
C VAL A 31 6.77 7.42 -18.54
N LEU A 32 5.48 7.22 -18.25
CA LEU A 32 4.37 7.70 -19.04
C LEU A 32 3.73 8.88 -18.32
N LEU A 33 3.36 9.93 -19.06
CA LEU A 33 2.76 11.14 -18.48
C LEU A 33 1.38 11.37 -19.10
N ALA A 34 0.42 11.74 -18.27
CA ALA A 34 -0.91 12.16 -18.66
C ALA A 34 -1.30 13.44 -17.91
N ALA A 35 -1.94 14.37 -18.57
CA ALA A 35 -2.43 15.62 -17.98
C ALA A 35 -3.92 15.55 -17.58
N THR A 36 -4.62 14.51 -18.02
CA THR A 36 -6.06 14.31 -17.78
C THR A 36 -6.35 12.86 -17.41
N ALA A 37 -7.48 12.63 -16.77
CA ALA A 37 -7.97 11.30 -16.47
C ALA A 37 -8.18 10.46 -17.72
N THR A 38 -8.80 11.04 -18.76
CA THR A 38 -9.08 10.35 -20.03
C THR A 38 -7.79 9.86 -20.70
N GLU A 39 -6.75 10.71 -20.76
CA GLU A 39 -5.44 10.34 -21.30
C GLU A 39 -4.79 9.24 -20.44
N GLY A 40 -4.87 9.37 -19.10
CA GLY A 40 -4.31 8.42 -18.16
C GLY A 40 -4.93 7.04 -18.27
N LEU A 41 -6.26 6.94 -18.33
CA LEU A 41 -6.97 5.68 -18.51
C LEU A 41 -6.63 5.03 -19.86
N ALA A 42 -6.54 5.81 -20.95
CA ALA A 42 -6.14 5.30 -22.26
C ALA A 42 -4.70 4.75 -22.25
N LEU A 43 -3.76 5.45 -21.60
CA LEU A 43 -2.39 4.97 -21.43
C LEU A 43 -2.32 3.73 -20.53
N ALA A 44 -3.09 3.69 -19.45
CA ALA A 44 -3.16 2.51 -18.58
C ALA A 44 -3.64 1.26 -19.35
N ALA A 45 -4.66 1.40 -20.19
CA ALA A 45 -5.22 0.31 -20.97
C ALA A 45 -4.27 -0.17 -22.08
N THR A 46 -3.52 0.74 -22.75
CA THR A 46 -2.73 0.43 -23.94
C THR A 46 -1.26 0.14 -23.65
N ARG A 47 -0.72 0.67 -22.56
CA ARG A 47 0.70 0.59 -22.23
C ARG A 47 1.01 -0.30 -21.02
N THR A 48 -0.02 -0.82 -20.35
CA THR A 48 0.11 -1.74 -19.21
C THR A 48 1.20 -1.30 -18.20
N PRO A 49 1.04 -0.14 -17.52
CA PRO A 49 2.01 0.31 -16.55
C PRO A 49 2.11 -0.64 -15.36
N ASP A 50 3.26 -0.64 -14.71
CA ASP A 50 3.53 -1.45 -13.52
C ASP A 50 3.07 -0.77 -12.24
N LEU A 51 2.88 0.56 -12.29
CA LEU A 51 2.36 1.38 -11.21
C LEU A 51 1.75 2.66 -11.79
N VAL A 52 0.70 3.14 -11.14
CA VAL A 52 0.06 4.43 -11.46
C VAL A 52 0.24 5.38 -10.29
N ILE A 53 0.73 6.58 -10.54
CA ILE A 53 0.69 7.74 -9.64
C ILE A 53 -0.46 8.62 -10.13
N LEU A 54 -1.45 8.87 -9.27
CA LEU A 54 -2.72 9.49 -9.67
C LEU A 54 -3.04 10.67 -8.77
N ASP A 55 -3.13 11.86 -9.35
CA ASP A 55 -3.65 13.03 -8.65
C ASP A 55 -5.17 12.95 -8.46
N ILE A 56 -5.66 13.49 -7.35
CA ILE A 56 -7.10 13.56 -7.07
C ILE A 56 -7.75 14.70 -7.85
N GLY A 57 -7.07 15.82 -8.01
CA GLY A 57 -7.60 17.07 -8.54
C GLY A 57 -7.53 17.24 -10.05
N LEU A 58 -7.87 16.22 -10.83
CA LEU A 58 -7.81 16.31 -12.30
C LEU A 58 -8.96 17.15 -12.88
N PRO A 59 -8.75 17.80 -14.03
CA PRO A 59 -9.73 18.78 -14.59
C PRO A 59 -10.95 18.12 -15.21
N ASP A 60 -10.85 16.88 -15.68
CA ASP A 60 -11.91 16.19 -16.43
C ASP A 60 -12.64 15.12 -15.60
N MET A 61 -12.01 14.58 -14.54
CA MET A 61 -12.60 13.57 -13.69
C MET A 61 -11.88 13.54 -12.33
N GLU A 62 -12.61 13.45 -11.21
CA GLU A 62 -11.98 13.30 -9.90
C GLU A 62 -11.16 12.00 -9.81
N GLY A 63 -9.96 12.05 -9.22
CA GLY A 63 -9.06 10.90 -9.15
C GLY A 63 -9.67 9.65 -8.48
N HIS A 64 -10.61 9.83 -7.55
CA HIS A 64 -11.36 8.70 -6.99
C HIS A 64 -12.24 7.97 -8.03
N ALA A 65 -12.82 8.70 -8.97
CA ALA A 65 -13.60 8.11 -10.06
C ALA A 65 -12.68 7.38 -11.06
N VAL A 66 -11.50 7.98 -11.36
CA VAL A 66 -10.46 7.32 -12.17
C VAL A 66 -10.02 6.00 -11.53
N LEU A 67 -9.78 6.00 -10.21
CA LEU A 67 -9.42 4.79 -9.47
C LEU A 67 -10.52 3.73 -9.56
N ALA A 68 -11.78 4.11 -9.36
CA ALA A 68 -12.93 3.21 -9.43
C ALA A 68 -13.08 2.59 -10.83
N GLU A 69 -12.89 3.38 -11.90
CA GLU A 69 -12.92 2.89 -13.28
C GLU A 69 -11.76 1.95 -13.56
N LEU A 70 -10.54 2.32 -13.14
CA LEU A 70 -9.35 1.49 -13.30
C LEU A 70 -9.53 0.11 -12.62
N ARG A 71 -10.15 0.07 -11.44
CA ARG A 71 -10.38 -1.17 -10.68
C ARG A 71 -11.40 -2.12 -11.31
N GLN A 72 -12.19 -1.67 -12.28
CA GLN A 72 -13.10 -2.56 -13.03
C GLN A 72 -12.33 -3.56 -13.92
N TRP A 73 -11.13 -3.23 -14.36
CA TRP A 73 -10.35 -4.02 -15.30
C TRP A 73 -8.87 -4.18 -14.97
N SER A 74 -8.34 -3.51 -13.94
CA SER A 74 -6.92 -3.56 -13.59
C SER A 74 -6.69 -3.60 -12.08
N GLN A 75 -5.72 -4.42 -11.67
CA GLN A 75 -5.20 -4.50 -10.30
C GLN A 75 -3.84 -3.79 -10.16
N VAL A 76 -3.43 -3.01 -11.17
CA VAL A 76 -2.19 -2.25 -11.13
C VAL A 76 -2.08 -1.45 -9.82
N PRO A 77 -0.94 -1.44 -9.13
CA PRO A 77 -0.76 -0.62 -7.95
C PRO A 77 -1.00 0.85 -8.24
N VAL A 78 -1.82 1.52 -7.42
CA VAL A 78 -2.11 2.95 -7.52
C VAL A 78 -1.67 3.66 -6.26
N MET A 79 -0.85 4.69 -6.43
CA MET A 79 -0.48 5.67 -5.41
C MET A 79 -1.22 6.97 -5.68
N MET A 80 -2.08 7.38 -4.73
CA MET A 80 -2.82 8.63 -4.85
C MET A 80 -1.97 9.82 -4.38
N LEU A 81 -2.02 10.92 -5.12
CA LEU A 81 -1.45 12.21 -4.70
C LEU A 81 -2.59 13.19 -4.36
N SER A 82 -2.43 13.99 -3.31
CA SER A 82 -3.43 14.98 -2.93
C SER A 82 -2.84 16.16 -2.18
N VAL A 83 -3.42 17.33 -2.35
CA VAL A 83 -3.18 18.51 -1.50
C VAL A 83 -3.94 18.44 -0.16
N ARG A 84 -4.92 17.53 -0.05
CA ARG A 84 -5.75 17.38 1.14
C ARG A 84 -5.12 16.37 2.09
N ASP A 85 -4.79 16.83 3.29
CA ASP A 85 -4.24 15.97 4.35
C ASP A 85 -5.35 15.39 5.25
N ALA A 86 -6.62 15.52 4.86
CA ALA A 86 -7.74 15.02 5.64
C ALA A 86 -7.69 13.49 5.74
N GLU A 87 -7.75 12.98 6.97
CA GLU A 87 -7.76 11.55 7.28
C GLU A 87 -8.87 10.80 6.51
N SER A 88 -10.04 11.42 6.37
CA SER A 88 -11.17 10.88 5.64
C SER A 88 -10.89 10.64 4.16
N GLU A 89 -10.12 11.51 3.51
CA GLU A 89 -9.73 11.36 2.11
C GLU A 89 -8.73 10.21 1.93
N LYS A 90 -7.77 10.06 2.84
CA LYS A 90 -6.82 8.95 2.84
C LYS A 90 -7.53 7.61 2.99
N VAL A 91 -8.43 7.51 3.98
CA VAL A 91 -9.25 6.32 4.22
C VAL A 91 -10.09 6.01 2.99
N ARG A 92 -10.79 6.99 2.44
CA ARG A 92 -11.61 6.84 1.24
C ARG A 92 -10.80 6.30 0.06
N ALA A 93 -9.64 6.87 -0.23
CA ALA A 93 -8.77 6.40 -1.31
C ALA A 93 -8.38 4.93 -1.14
N LEU A 94 -7.93 4.55 0.04
CA LEU A 94 -7.48 3.19 0.35
C LEU A 94 -8.63 2.18 0.33
N ASP A 95 -9.80 2.53 0.85
CA ASP A 95 -10.99 1.67 0.84
C ASP A 95 -11.54 1.46 -0.58
N HIS A 96 -11.31 2.41 -1.50
CA HIS A 96 -11.64 2.27 -2.92
C HIS A 96 -10.55 1.56 -3.73
N GLY A 97 -9.51 1.04 -3.09
CA GLY A 97 -8.51 0.17 -3.71
C GLY A 97 -7.22 0.88 -4.14
N ALA A 98 -6.94 2.10 -3.67
CA ALA A 98 -5.59 2.65 -3.73
C ALA A 98 -4.63 1.81 -2.85
N ASN A 99 -3.38 1.73 -3.26
CA ASN A 99 -2.37 0.96 -2.54
C ASN A 99 -1.56 1.81 -1.58
N ASP A 100 -1.44 3.10 -1.85
CA ASP A 100 -0.82 4.09 -0.96
C ASP A 100 -1.38 5.49 -1.26
N TYR A 101 -1.05 6.43 -0.38
CA TYR A 101 -1.50 7.82 -0.44
C TYR A 101 -0.37 8.73 0.00
N VAL A 102 -0.10 9.79 -0.76
CA VAL A 102 0.93 10.79 -0.47
C VAL A 102 0.34 12.19 -0.53
N THR A 103 0.62 12.99 0.50
CA THR A 103 0.14 14.38 0.59
C THR A 103 1.13 15.33 -0.07
N LYS A 104 0.67 16.24 -0.92
CA LYS A 104 1.45 17.35 -1.45
C LYS A 104 1.60 18.46 -0.38
N PRO A 105 2.78 19.07 -0.19
CA PRO A 105 4.05 18.79 -0.88
C PRO A 105 4.76 17.55 -0.33
N PHE A 106 5.41 16.78 -1.19
CA PHE A 106 6.15 15.58 -0.84
C PHE A 106 7.61 15.65 -1.29
N GLY A 107 8.46 14.91 -0.58
CA GLY A 107 9.86 14.72 -0.97
C GLY A 107 10.00 13.59 -2.00
N ILE A 108 10.87 13.77 -3.00
CA ILE A 108 11.13 12.75 -4.03
C ILE A 108 11.64 11.45 -3.40
N GLN A 109 12.48 11.50 -2.38
CA GLN A 109 13.02 10.32 -1.72
C GLN A 109 11.94 9.50 -1.00
N GLU A 110 10.99 10.16 -0.35
CA GLU A 110 9.85 9.51 0.30
C GLU A 110 8.98 8.80 -0.76
N LEU A 111 8.64 9.51 -1.83
CA LEU A 111 7.83 8.96 -2.92
C LEU A 111 8.52 7.75 -3.56
N MET A 112 9.83 7.82 -3.82
CA MET A 112 10.60 6.71 -4.38
C MET A 112 10.67 5.50 -3.43
N ALA A 113 10.80 5.72 -2.12
CA ALA A 113 10.78 4.64 -1.15
C ALA A 113 9.45 3.89 -1.17
N ARG A 114 8.32 4.62 -1.19
CA ARG A 114 6.97 4.05 -1.27
C ARG A 114 6.74 3.32 -2.59
N LEU A 115 7.19 3.89 -3.70
CA LEU A 115 7.07 3.32 -5.03
C LEU A 115 7.83 2.00 -5.15
N ARG A 116 9.07 1.91 -4.65
CA ARG A 116 9.83 0.65 -4.62
C ARG A 116 9.09 -0.46 -3.87
N VAL A 117 8.42 -0.14 -2.77
CA VAL A 117 7.62 -1.10 -2.02
C VAL A 117 6.43 -1.59 -2.84
N LEU A 118 5.72 -0.69 -3.53
CA LEU A 118 4.56 -1.07 -4.35
C LEU A 118 4.96 -1.90 -5.57
N LEU A 119 6.09 -1.61 -6.21
CA LEU A 119 6.59 -2.35 -7.37
C LEU A 119 7.15 -3.72 -7.00
N ARG A 120 7.70 -3.89 -5.80
CA ARG A 120 8.18 -5.19 -5.32
C ARG A 120 7.04 -6.19 -5.11
N ASN A 121 5.86 -5.70 -4.74
CA ASN A 121 4.67 -6.51 -4.42
C ASN A 121 3.68 -6.55 -5.59
N ARG A 122 4.14 -6.93 -6.80
CA ARG A 122 3.28 -7.05 -7.98
C ARG A 122 2.26 -8.18 -7.83
N PRO A 123 1.01 -8.00 -8.33
CA PRO A 123 0.02 -9.08 -8.37
C PRO A 123 0.38 -10.24 -9.30
N ASP A 124 1.30 -10.04 -10.25
CA ASP A 124 1.72 -11.04 -11.24
C ASP A 124 2.90 -11.92 -10.80
N GLU A 125 3.53 -11.62 -9.66
CA GLU A 125 4.34 -12.66 -9.03
C GLU A 125 3.40 -13.61 -8.29
N PRO A 126 3.60 -14.95 -8.41
CA PRO A 126 2.72 -15.92 -7.79
C PRO A 126 2.55 -15.55 -6.33
N GLU A 127 1.27 -15.56 -5.88
CA GLU A 127 0.81 -15.24 -4.51
C GLU A 127 1.97 -15.29 -3.53
N LEU A 128 2.26 -14.14 -2.88
CA LEU A 128 3.29 -14.01 -1.85
C LEU A 128 3.60 -15.39 -1.29
N SER A 129 4.79 -15.90 -1.55
CA SER A 129 5.22 -17.17 -1.00
C SER A 129 4.54 -17.29 0.36
N PRO A 130 3.77 -18.33 0.65
CA PRO A 130 3.02 -18.40 1.90
C PRO A 130 3.93 -18.26 3.12
N ARG A 131 5.16 -17.86 2.89
CA ARG A 131 6.25 -17.76 3.84
C ARG A 131 6.96 -16.40 3.73
N TYR A 132 7.06 -15.71 4.85
CA TYR A 132 7.88 -14.54 5.09
C TYR A 132 9.04 -14.94 6.03
N ASP A 133 10.24 -14.45 5.77
CA ASP A 133 11.40 -14.69 6.63
C ASP A 133 12.41 -13.55 6.46
N ASP A 134 12.73 -12.84 7.54
CA ASP A 134 13.75 -11.77 7.57
C ASP A 134 14.94 -12.15 8.48
N GLY A 135 15.07 -13.42 8.82
CA GLY A 135 16.09 -13.95 9.72
C GLY A 135 15.73 -13.85 11.20
N ARG A 136 14.75 -13.02 11.59
CA ARG A 136 14.20 -12.95 12.96
C ARG A 136 12.76 -13.39 13.04
N LEU A 137 11.90 -12.84 12.20
CA LEU A 137 10.50 -13.22 12.10
C LEU A 137 10.30 -14.08 10.87
N ALA A 138 9.87 -15.33 11.08
CA ALA A 138 9.45 -16.22 10.00
C ALA A 138 7.96 -16.53 10.14
N ILE A 139 7.19 -16.39 9.05
CA ILE A 139 5.75 -16.65 9.02
C ILE A 139 5.46 -17.58 7.84
N ASP A 140 4.89 -18.73 8.11
CA ASP A 140 4.36 -19.65 7.11
C ASP A 140 2.83 -19.56 7.14
N LEU A 141 2.23 -18.91 6.12
CA LEU A 141 0.78 -18.73 6.06
C LEU A 141 0.05 -20.04 5.76
N ALA A 142 0.68 -20.97 5.02
CA ALA A 142 0.07 -22.24 4.67
C ALA A 142 -0.02 -23.16 5.90
N ARG A 143 1.04 -23.19 6.71
CA ARG A 143 1.10 -23.98 7.95
C ARG A 143 0.52 -23.25 9.15
N ARG A 144 0.27 -21.94 9.03
CA ARG A 144 -0.13 -21.05 10.12
C ARG A 144 0.88 -21.01 11.26
N GLU A 145 2.15 -21.13 10.93
CA GLU A 145 3.27 -21.10 11.86
C GLU A 145 3.92 -19.72 11.88
N VAL A 146 4.26 -19.26 13.09
CA VAL A 146 5.02 -18.01 13.30
C VAL A 146 6.18 -18.32 14.21
N MET A 147 7.38 -17.97 13.77
CA MET A 147 8.62 -18.13 14.51
C MET A 147 9.23 -16.77 14.77
N LEU A 148 9.75 -16.53 15.95
CA LEU A 148 10.51 -15.34 16.30
C LEU A 148 11.85 -15.77 16.91
N ASP A 149 12.94 -15.27 16.35
CA ASP A 149 14.32 -15.62 16.76
C ASP A 149 14.53 -17.15 16.86
N GLY A 150 13.94 -17.89 15.89
CA GLY A 150 14.04 -19.35 15.81
C GLY A 150 13.12 -20.14 16.76
N ALA A 151 12.31 -19.48 17.58
CA ALA A 151 11.37 -20.12 18.48
C ALA A 151 9.90 -19.93 18.03
N PRO A 152 9.01 -20.93 18.23
CA PRO A 152 7.60 -20.79 17.92
C PRO A 152 6.95 -19.66 18.73
N LEU A 153 6.25 -18.75 18.03
CA LEU A 153 5.51 -17.65 18.65
C LEU A 153 4.02 -17.98 18.74
N ALA A 154 3.53 -18.15 19.96
CA ALA A 154 2.11 -18.45 20.19
C ALA A 154 1.25 -17.19 20.02
N LEU A 155 0.45 -17.16 18.96
CA LEU A 155 -0.53 -16.12 18.70
C LEU A 155 -1.95 -16.63 18.92
N THR A 156 -2.82 -15.76 19.43
CA THR A 156 -4.26 -16.02 19.43
C THR A 156 -4.82 -15.98 17.99
N ARG A 157 -6.03 -16.52 17.78
CA ARG A 157 -6.69 -16.50 16.46
C ARG A 157 -6.75 -15.10 15.84
N LYS A 158 -7.06 -14.07 16.64
CA LYS A 158 -7.20 -12.70 16.16
C LYS A 158 -5.85 -12.03 15.88
N GLU A 159 -4.85 -12.26 16.74
CA GLU A 159 -3.48 -11.80 16.51
C GLU A 159 -2.91 -12.37 15.23
N TYR A 160 -3.08 -13.69 15.03
CA TYR A 160 -2.64 -14.34 13.79
C TYR A 160 -3.39 -13.80 12.56
N ALA A 161 -4.72 -13.66 12.63
CA ALA A 161 -5.53 -13.17 11.51
C ALA A 161 -5.13 -11.74 11.10
N VAL A 162 -4.89 -10.85 12.07
CA VAL A 162 -4.39 -9.49 11.81
C VAL A 162 -3.01 -9.53 11.17
N LEU A 163 -2.07 -10.32 11.73
CA LEU A 163 -0.72 -10.45 11.18
C LEU A 163 -0.74 -11.01 9.75
N ALA A 164 -1.50 -12.07 9.51
CA ALA A 164 -1.62 -12.71 8.21
C ALA A 164 -2.23 -11.77 7.16
N LEU A 165 -3.25 -10.98 7.55
CA LEU A 165 -3.87 -10.00 6.65
C LEU A 165 -2.89 -8.88 6.29
N LEU A 166 -2.19 -8.32 7.28
CA LEU A 166 -1.19 -7.29 7.06
C LEU A 166 -0.02 -7.80 6.21
N LEU A 167 0.40 -9.06 6.41
CA LEU A 167 1.46 -9.68 5.60
C LEU A 167 1.03 -9.89 4.14
N ARG A 168 -0.22 -10.34 3.87
CA ARG A 168 -0.76 -10.44 2.51
C ARG A 168 -0.76 -9.10 1.78
N HIS A 169 -0.89 -8.01 2.52
CA HIS A 169 -0.81 -6.65 2.02
C HIS A 169 0.52 -5.97 2.36
N ALA A 170 1.62 -6.75 2.46
CA ALA A 170 2.91 -6.22 2.86
C ALA A 170 3.31 -5.00 2.03
N GLY A 171 3.77 -3.96 2.71
CA GLY A 171 4.13 -2.68 2.10
C GLY A 171 2.96 -1.75 1.79
N ARG A 172 1.71 -2.23 1.86
CA ARG A 172 0.50 -1.42 1.63
C ARG A 172 -0.14 -1.04 2.95
N VAL A 173 -0.86 0.09 2.96
CA VAL A 173 -1.69 0.46 4.11
C VAL A 173 -2.98 -0.36 4.06
N VAL A 174 -3.30 -1.02 5.17
CA VAL A 174 -4.60 -1.67 5.39
C VAL A 174 -5.37 -0.80 6.37
N THR A 175 -6.55 -0.33 5.98
CA THR A 175 -7.33 0.57 6.83
C THR A 175 -7.86 -0.14 8.07
N GLN A 176 -8.19 0.62 9.12
CA GLN A 176 -8.81 0.06 10.32
C GLN A 176 -10.13 -0.66 9.98
N GLN A 177 -10.91 -0.09 9.07
CA GLN A 177 -12.18 -0.65 8.63
C GLN A 177 -11.99 -1.96 7.87
N GLN A 178 -11.00 -2.04 6.96
CA GLN A 178 -10.66 -3.28 6.26
C GLN A 178 -10.25 -4.38 7.25
N LEU A 179 -9.35 -4.06 8.19
CA LEU A 179 -8.91 -5.01 9.22
C LEU A 179 -10.08 -5.53 10.06
N LEU A 180 -10.95 -4.63 10.51
CA LEU A 180 -12.12 -5.00 11.31
C LEU A 180 -13.09 -5.88 10.50
N ARG A 181 -13.41 -5.47 9.27
CA ARG A 181 -14.32 -6.22 8.40
C ARG A 181 -13.83 -7.64 8.11
N GLU A 182 -12.54 -7.80 7.77
CA GLU A 182 -12.01 -9.09 7.38
C GLU A 182 -11.69 -10.01 8.56
N VAL A 183 -11.31 -9.45 9.71
CA VAL A 183 -10.94 -10.26 10.87
C VAL A 183 -12.14 -10.50 11.82
N TRP A 184 -13.07 -9.55 11.94
CA TRP A 184 -14.24 -9.66 12.84
C TRP A 184 -15.57 -9.78 12.13
N GLY A 185 -15.63 -9.45 10.85
CA GLY A 185 -16.85 -9.46 10.05
C GLY A 185 -17.46 -8.06 9.85
N PRO A 186 -18.43 -7.94 8.92
CA PRO A 186 -18.95 -6.64 8.48
C PRO A 186 -19.69 -5.84 9.56
N THR A 187 -20.14 -6.49 10.64
CA THR A 187 -20.89 -5.84 11.74
C THR A 187 -19.98 -5.14 12.75
N HIS A 188 -18.66 -5.36 12.70
CA HIS A 188 -17.70 -4.86 13.70
C HIS A 188 -16.83 -3.70 13.19
N THR A 189 -17.22 -3.02 12.13
CA THR A 189 -16.39 -1.97 11.48
C THR A 189 -16.13 -0.73 12.34
N SER A 190 -16.87 -0.55 13.44
CA SER A 190 -16.71 0.56 14.40
C SER A 190 -15.82 0.22 15.61
N ASP A 191 -15.44 -1.03 15.79
CA ASP A 191 -14.77 -1.51 17.02
C ASP A 191 -13.25 -1.27 17.02
N SER A 192 -12.80 -0.07 16.65
CA SER A 192 -11.39 0.30 16.51
C SER A 192 -10.57 0.09 17.79
N GLN A 193 -11.19 0.16 18.96
CA GLN A 193 -10.53 -0.10 20.23
C GLN A 193 -10.08 -1.56 20.36
N TYR A 194 -10.89 -2.52 19.88
CA TYR A 194 -10.52 -3.93 19.88
C TYR A 194 -9.30 -4.20 18.99
N LEU A 195 -9.26 -3.60 17.82
CA LEU A 195 -8.13 -3.72 16.91
C LEU A 195 -6.84 -3.17 17.55
N ARG A 196 -6.92 -2.01 18.24
CA ARG A 196 -5.76 -1.44 18.95
C ARG A 196 -5.23 -2.37 20.05
N ILE A 197 -6.12 -3.02 20.81
CA ILE A 197 -5.72 -3.98 21.84
C ILE A 197 -5.01 -5.18 21.23
N VAL A 198 -5.55 -5.74 20.15
CA VAL A 198 -4.95 -6.89 19.46
C VAL A 198 -3.58 -6.55 18.90
N LEU A 199 -3.45 -5.39 18.24
CA LEU A 199 -2.17 -4.91 17.70
C LEU A 199 -1.14 -4.60 18.81
N GLY A 200 -1.59 -4.03 19.92
CA GLY A 200 -0.74 -3.82 21.09
C GLY A 200 -0.15 -5.13 21.63
N LYS A 201 -0.99 -6.15 21.80
CA LYS A 201 -0.56 -7.49 22.23
C LYS A 201 0.35 -8.17 21.20
N LEU A 202 0.02 -8.03 19.91
CA LEU A 202 0.83 -8.57 18.83
C LEU A 202 2.23 -7.94 18.83
N ARG A 203 2.33 -6.61 18.93
CA ARG A 203 3.61 -5.90 19.05
C ARG A 203 4.42 -6.34 20.27
N GLN A 204 3.77 -6.46 21.40
CA GLN A 204 4.44 -6.94 22.63
C GLN A 204 5.05 -8.34 22.43
N LYS A 205 4.34 -9.25 21.77
CA LYS A 205 4.83 -10.60 21.47
C LYS A 205 5.96 -10.60 20.44
N LEU A 206 5.90 -9.73 19.44
CA LEU A 206 6.94 -9.58 18.43
C LEU A 206 8.17 -8.81 18.95
N GLY A 207 8.06 -8.08 20.07
CA GLY A 207 9.08 -7.14 20.51
C GLY A 207 9.21 -5.95 19.54
N ASP A 208 8.10 -5.54 18.91
CA ASP A 208 8.06 -4.47 17.90
C ASP A 208 7.67 -3.14 18.54
N ASP A 209 8.61 -2.19 18.59
CA ASP A 209 8.38 -0.88 19.21
C ASP A 209 7.54 0.01 18.29
N PRO A 210 6.36 0.49 18.71
CA PRO A 210 5.55 1.39 17.91
C PRO A 210 6.22 2.72 17.57
N ALA A 211 7.23 3.16 18.34
CA ALA A 211 8.00 4.38 18.06
C ALA A 211 9.09 4.15 17.00
N ALA A 212 9.60 2.92 16.90
CA ALA A 212 10.60 2.51 15.91
C ALA A 212 10.21 1.14 15.31
N PRO A 213 9.10 1.07 14.57
CA PRO A 213 8.52 -0.20 14.13
C PRO A 213 9.41 -0.89 13.10
N ARG A 214 9.67 -2.17 13.33
CA ARG A 214 10.36 -3.04 12.38
C ARG A 214 9.38 -3.71 11.42
N TRP A 215 8.22 -4.16 11.92
CA TRP A 215 7.24 -4.90 11.15
C TRP A 215 5.88 -4.22 11.05
N LEU A 216 5.37 -3.64 12.14
CA LEU A 216 4.01 -3.14 12.21
C LEU A 216 3.97 -1.61 12.38
N LYS A 217 3.96 -0.88 11.27
CA LYS A 217 3.84 0.57 11.30
C LYS A 217 2.38 0.98 11.48
N THR A 218 2.14 1.96 12.37
CA THR A 218 0.86 2.66 12.44
C THR A 218 0.88 3.83 11.44
N GLU A 219 -0.15 3.92 10.61
CA GLU A 219 -0.44 5.11 9.82
C GLU A 219 -1.57 5.84 10.56
N PRO A 220 -1.24 6.94 11.28
CA PRO A 220 -2.18 7.58 12.22
C PRO A 220 -3.49 7.96 11.54
N GLY A 221 -4.61 7.62 12.20
CA GLY A 221 -5.94 7.86 11.71
C GLY A 221 -6.40 7.00 10.53
N VAL A 222 -5.50 6.36 9.83
CA VAL A 222 -5.79 5.57 8.62
C VAL A 222 -5.84 4.07 8.92
N GLY A 223 -4.73 3.51 9.41
CA GLY A 223 -4.63 2.06 9.57
C GLY A 223 -3.24 1.59 9.95
N TYR A 224 -2.84 0.47 9.38
CA TYR A 224 -1.59 -0.21 9.70
C TYR A 224 -0.93 -0.76 8.45
N ARG A 225 0.39 -0.90 8.49
CA ARG A 225 1.21 -1.41 7.39
C ARG A 225 2.19 -2.45 7.93
N PHE A 226 2.33 -3.57 7.23
CA PHE A 226 3.45 -4.48 7.42
C PHE A 226 4.63 -3.99 6.59
N LEU A 227 5.75 -3.64 7.24
CA LEU A 227 6.88 -3.03 6.53
C LEU A 227 7.65 -4.04 5.67
N GLY A 228 7.62 -5.32 6.05
CA GLY A 228 8.53 -6.31 5.49
C GLY A 228 9.97 -5.95 5.84
N GLY A 229 10.75 -6.83 6.42
CA GLY A 229 12.16 -6.55 6.72
C GLY A 229 12.93 -6.09 5.47
N SER A 230 13.70 -5.04 5.61
CA SER A 230 14.70 -4.60 4.64
C SER A 230 15.84 -5.61 4.61
#